data_e951ac979634a695b32956ab33828230
#
_entry.id   e951ac979634a695b32956ab33828230
#
_cell.length_a   1.000
_cell.length_b   1.000
_cell.length_c   1.000
_cell.angle_alpha   90.00
_cell.angle_beta   90.00
_cell.angle_gamma   90.00
#
_symmetry.space_group_name_H-M   'P 1'
#
loop_
_entity.id
_entity.type
_entity.pdbx_description
1 polymer ?
#
loop_
_entity_poly.entity_id
_entity_poly.type
_entity_poly.pdbx_seq_one_letter_code
_entity_poly.pdbx_strand_id
1 'polypeptide(L)'
;LPLDRLSDVDRYALARYGEVASRVLRAYDRYEFQTVVHTLNNYLTVDLSAFYVDISKDRLYTFGPGSDARRSAQTVIHTIADGLTRLVAPILPFTADEPWRNLPSADADSVHLADFPTGVDTLVDPELIDRWTRVLSLPGAVNGEMHKLSTEQVTGSAPAAAVPLPPHP
;
A
#
# COMPACT_ATOMS: atom_id res chain seq x y z
N LEU A 1 -11.49 -1.26 13.15
CA LEU A 1 -12.65 -0.62 12.51
C LEU A 1 -13.23 -1.53 11.43
N PRO A 2 -14.57 -1.59 11.25
CA PRO A 2 -15.19 -2.28 10.13
C PRO A 2 -14.87 -1.56 8.80
N LEU A 3 -14.92 -2.30 7.66
CA LEU A 3 -14.48 -1.81 6.36
C LEU A 3 -15.25 -0.59 5.85
N ASP A 4 -16.53 -0.48 6.16
CA ASP A 4 -17.41 0.63 5.79
C ASP A 4 -17.08 1.96 6.50
N ARG A 5 -16.31 1.88 7.60
CA ARG A 5 -15.86 3.05 8.36
C ARG A 5 -14.40 3.44 8.08
N LEU A 6 -13.74 2.74 7.19
CA LEU A 6 -12.39 3.11 6.76
C LEU A 6 -12.41 4.37 5.89
N SER A 7 -11.36 5.17 5.99
CA SER A 7 -11.18 6.29 5.07
C SER A 7 -10.96 5.81 3.64
N ASP A 8 -11.22 6.65 2.66
CA ASP A 8 -11.12 6.30 1.24
C ASP A 8 -9.71 5.81 0.85
N VAL A 9 -8.68 6.49 1.35
CA VAL A 9 -7.29 6.09 1.11
C VAL A 9 -6.93 4.77 1.79
N ASP A 10 -7.53 4.49 2.95
CA ASP A 10 -7.30 3.24 3.67
C ASP A 10 -7.99 2.06 2.96
N ARG A 11 -9.18 2.27 2.41
CA ARG A 11 -9.86 1.30 1.55
C ARG A 11 -9.05 1.02 0.28
N TYR A 12 -8.49 2.05 -0.34
CA TYR A 12 -7.58 1.89 -1.48
C TYR A 12 -6.36 1.04 -1.12
N ALA A 13 -5.70 1.31 0.00
CA ALA A 13 -4.54 0.54 0.43
C ALA A 13 -4.87 -0.95 0.63
N LEU A 14 -6.05 -1.26 1.21
CA LEU A 14 -6.53 -2.65 1.33
C LEU A 14 -6.85 -3.27 -0.02
N ALA A 15 -7.47 -2.53 -0.95
CA ALA A 15 -7.79 -3.03 -2.28
C ALA A 15 -6.50 -3.36 -3.07
N ARG A 16 -5.48 -2.50 -2.99
CA ARG A 16 -4.16 -2.77 -3.56
C ARG A 16 -3.49 -3.99 -2.92
N TYR A 17 -3.55 -4.11 -1.60
CA TYR A 17 -3.07 -5.30 -0.90
C TYR A 17 -3.78 -6.56 -1.39
N GLY A 18 -5.10 -6.54 -1.50
CA GLY A 18 -5.90 -7.67 -1.99
C GLY A 18 -5.48 -8.13 -3.39
N GLU A 19 -5.25 -7.18 -4.31
CA GLU A 19 -4.77 -7.46 -5.67
C GLU A 19 -3.38 -8.12 -5.66
N VAL A 20 -2.45 -7.56 -4.89
CA VAL A 20 -1.09 -8.08 -4.74
C VAL A 20 -1.09 -9.46 -4.10
N ALA A 21 -1.80 -9.65 -2.99
CA ALA A 21 -1.88 -10.91 -2.27
C ALA A 21 -2.48 -12.02 -3.16
N SER A 22 -3.57 -11.73 -3.87
CA SER A 22 -4.17 -12.66 -4.82
C SER A 22 -3.21 -13.06 -5.95
N ARG A 23 -2.41 -12.12 -6.45
CA ARG A 23 -1.39 -12.41 -7.46
C ARG A 23 -0.27 -13.28 -6.90
N VAL A 24 0.20 -13.00 -5.70
CA VAL A 24 1.26 -13.76 -5.02
C VAL A 24 0.82 -15.19 -4.76
N LEU A 25 -0.40 -15.39 -4.23
CA LEU A 25 -0.95 -16.72 -3.98
C LEU A 25 -1.03 -17.55 -5.26
N ARG A 26 -1.55 -16.98 -6.35
CA ARG A 26 -1.56 -17.66 -7.67
C ARG A 26 -0.16 -17.98 -8.19
N ALA A 27 0.82 -17.13 -7.91
CA ALA A 27 2.20 -17.38 -8.30
C ALA A 27 2.83 -18.53 -7.47
N TYR A 28 2.50 -18.64 -6.18
CA TYR A 28 2.91 -19.79 -5.37
C TYR A 28 2.30 -21.10 -5.88
N ASP A 29 1.02 -21.12 -6.23
CA ASP A 29 0.35 -22.30 -6.79
C ASP A 29 1.01 -22.80 -8.08
N ARG A 30 1.66 -21.89 -8.83
CA ARG A 30 2.36 -22.20 -10.09
C ARG A 30 3.88 -22.34 -9.94
N TYR A 31 4.39 -22.25 -8.72
CA TYR A 31 5.83 -22.24 -8.44
C TYR A 31 6.60 -21.11 -9.14
N GLU A 32 5.94 -19.99 -9.43
CA GLU A 32 6.52 -18.80 -10.07
C GLU A 32 7.19 -17.89 -9.03
N PHE A 33 8.21 -18.38 -8.32
CA PHE A 33 8.84 -17.65 -7.20
C PHE A 33 9.42 -16.30 -7.59
N GLN A 34 9.92 -16.13 -8.81
CA GLN A 34 10.40 -14.85 -9.31
C GLN A 34 9.26 -13.82 -9.35
N THR A 35 8.07 -14.23 -9.79
CA THR A 35 6.88 -13.39 -9.80
C THR A 35 6.49 -12.99 -8.37
N VAL A 36 6.57 -13.90 -7.41
CA VAL A 36 6.33 -13.62 -5.98
C VAL A 36 7.27 -12.52 -5.48
N VAL A 37 8.59 -12.73 -5.63
CA VAL A 37 9.60 -11.79 -5.14
C VAL A 37 9.44 -10.42 -5.79
N HIS A 38 9.29 -10.35 -7.11
CA HIS A 38 9.14 -9.10 -7.83
C HIS A 38 7.86 -8.35 -7.42
N THR A 39 6.74 -9.06 -7.31
CA THR A 39 5.45 -8.46 -6.93
C THR A 39 5.49 -7.90 -5.51
N LEU A 40 6.02 -8.66 -4.55
CA LEU A 40 6.15 -8.23 -3.16
C LEU A 40 7.12 -7.04 -3.03
N ASN A 41 8.29 -7.10 -3.67
CA ASN A 41 9.25 -6.02 -3.60
C ASN A 41 8.71 -4.71 -4.16
N ASN A 42 8.03 -4.76 -5.32
CA ASN A 42 7.40 -3.57 -5.90
C ASN A 42 6.32 -2.99 -4.98
N TYR A 43 5.45 -3.83 -4.44
CA TYR A 43 4.41 -3.38 -3.52
C TYR A 43 4.99 -2.76 -2.25
N LEU A 44 5.97 -3.40 -1.63
CA LEU A 44 6.62 -2.91 -0.41
C LEU A 44 7.31 -1.56 -0.61
N THR A 45 7.97 -1.37 -1.74
CA THR A 45 8.74 -0.14 -2.00
C THR A 45 7.89 1.01 -2.51
N VAL A 46 6.99 0.76 -3.44
CA VAL A 46 6.22 1.80 -4.14
C VAL A 46 4.88 2.07 -3.44
N ASP A 47 4.03 1.05 -3.34
CA ASP A 47 2.67 1.25 -2.84
C ASP A 47 2.66 1.46 -1.31
N LEU A 48 3.45 0.67 -0.57
CA LEU A 48 3.40 0.68 0.88
C LEU A 48 4.33 1.75 1.48
N SER A 49 5.65 1.64 1.25
CA SER A 49 6.63 2.52 1.91
C SER A 49 6.61 3.95 1.37
N ALA A 50 6.68 4.12 0.04
CA ALA A 50 6.77 5.44 -0.57
C ALA A 50 5.44 6.20 -0.57
N PHE A 51 4.32 5.52 -0.42
CA PHE A 51 3.02 6.16 -0.43
C PHE A 51 2.25 5.96 0.89
N TYR A 52 1.70 4.76 1.14
CA TYR A 52 0.69 4.59 2.19
C TYR A 52 1.22 4.81 3.60
N VAL A 53 2.40 4.26 3.92
CA VAL A 53 3.02 4.46 5.24
C VAL A 53 3.38 5.93 5.43
N ASP A 54 3.91 6.57 4.41
CA ASP A 54 4.32 7.97 4.48
C ASP A 54 3.14 8.90 4.80
N ILE A 55 2.05 8.81 4.05
CA ILE A 55 0.86 9.65 4.28
C ILE A 55 0.11 9.29 5.58
N SER A 56 0.36 8.11 6.15
CA SER A 56 -0.30 7.68 7.39
C SER A 56 0.41 8.17 8.66
N LYS A 57 1.64 8.66 8.56
CA LYS A 57 2.46 9.08 9.72
C LYS A 57 1.75 10.10 10.59
N ASP A 58 1.23 11.17 9.99
CA ASP A 58 0.57 12.23 10.76
C ASP A 58 -0.64 11.70 11.53
N ARG A 59 -1.47 10.88 10.88
CA ARG A 59 -2.65 10.28 11.53
C ARG A 59 -2.26 9.35 12.69
N LEU A 60 -1.17 8.60 12.53
CA LEU A 60 -0.71 7.64 13.54
C LEU A 60 -0.08 8.33 14.76
N TYR A 61 0.67 9.39 14.54
CA TYR A 61 1.48 10.02 15.59
C TYR A 61 0.83 11.23 16.25
N THR A 62 0.02 12.00 15.50
CA THR A 62 -0.54 13.26 16.01
C THR A 62 -2.00 13.15 16.46
N PHE A 63 -2.78 12.21 15.91
CA PHE A 63 -4.20 12.09 16.24
C PHE A 63 -4.41 11.31 17.55
N GLY A 64 -5.45 11.70 18.29
CA GLY A 64 -5.78 11.04 19.56
C GLY A 64 -6.14 9.54 19.39
N PRO A 65 -5.97 8.73 20.45
CA PRO A 65 -6.20 7.26 20.38
C PRO A 65 -7.61 6.86 19.95
N GLY A 66 -8.62 7.68 20.23
CA GLY A 66 -10.02 7.45 19.86
C GLY A 66 -10.41 7.97 18.48
N SER A 67 -9.50 8.63 17.75
CA SER A 67 -9.77 9.17 16.42
C SER A 67 -10.04 8.05 15.40
N ASP A 68 -11.16 8.15 14.69
CA ASP A 68 -11.49 7.19 13.62
C ASP A 68 -10.42 7.16 12.52
N ALA A 69 -9.84 8.30 12.16
CA ALA A 69 -8.78 8.38 11.17
C ALA A 69 -7.51 7.63 11.59
N ARG A 70 -7.11 7.73 12.88
CA ARG A 70 -5.99 6.96 13.42
C ARG A 70 -6.32 5.46 13.47
N ARG A 71 -7.50 5.11 13.96
CA ARG A 71 -7.94 3.71 14.06
C ARG A 71 -8.11 3.05 12.70
N SER A 72 -8.55 3.81 11.69
CA SER A 72 -8.64 3.36 10.30
C SER A 72 -7.26 2.97 9.77
N ALA A 73 -6.28 3.87 9.86
CA ALA A 73 -4.90 3.58 9.46
C ALA A 73 -4.29 2.39 10.23
N GLN A 74 -4.50 2.31 11.55
CA GLN A 74 -4.00 1.19 12.36
C GLN A 74 -4.61 -0.14 11.93
N THR A 75 -5.92 -0.20 11.65
CA THR A 75 -6.59 -1.40 11.17
C THR A 75 -5.99 -1.89 9.86
N VAL A 76 -5.80 -0.98 8.91
CA VAL A 76 -5.26 -1.31 7.60
C VAL A 76 -3.81 -1.76 7.66
N ILE A 77 -2.96 -1.02 8.38
CA ILE A 77 -1.54 -1.39 8.57
C ILE A 77 -1.44 -2.78 9.23
N HIS A 78 -2.24 -3.04 10.25
CA HIS A 78 -2.25 -4.35 10.92
C HIS A 78 -2.66 -5.48 9.95
N THR A 79 -3.74 -5.29 9.19
CA THR A 79 -4.22 -6.29 8.21
C THR A 79 -3.17 -6.57 7.12
N ILE A 80 -2.53 -5.52 6.61
CA ILE A 80 -1.48 -5.65 5.60
C ILE A 80 -0.24 -6.31 6.20
N ALA A 81 0.18 -5.93 7.40
CA ALA A 81 1.36 -6.49 8.06
C ALA A 81 1.18 -7.99 8.35
N ASP A 82 0.03 -8.41 8.89
CA ASP A 82 -0.29 -9.81 9.12
C ASP A 82 -0.21 -10.62 7.82
N GLY A 83 -0.92 -10.19 6.80
CA GLY A 83 -0.95 -10.91 5.53
C GLY A 83 0.39 -10.94 4.80
N LEU A 84 1.14 -9.82 4.79
CA LEU A 84 2.48 -9.79 4.20
C LEU A 84 3.46 -10.73 4.92
N THR A 85 3.41 -10.77 6.25
CA THR A 85 4.25 -11.67 7.04
C THR A 85 4.03 -13.12 6.64
N ARG A 86 2.78 -13.54 6.47
CA ARG A 86 2.42 -14.88 6.00
C ARG A 86 2.87 -15.13 4.55
N LEU A 87 2.69 -14.15 3.66
CA LEU A 87 3.08 -14.27 2.24
C LEU A 87 4.59 -14.33 2.02
N VAL A 88 5.37 -13.68 2.87
CA VAL A 88 6.84 -13.63 2.75
C VAL A 88 7.51 -14.85 3.39
N ALA A 89 6.85 -15.52 4.33
CA ALA A 89 7.41 -16.59 5.13
C ALA A 89 8.10 -17.73 4.32
N PRO A 90 7.55 -18.21 3.19
CA PRO A 90 8.22 -19.28 2.43
C PRO A 90 9.53 -18.86 1.77
N ILE A 91 9.74 -17.55 1.55
CA ILE A 91 10.94 -17.02 0.86
C ILE A 91 11.95 -16.46 1.85
N LEU A 92 11.48 -15.76 2.88
CA LEU A 92 12.31 -15.13 3.91
C LEU A 92 11.91 -15.63 5.32
N PRO A 93 12.17 -16.90 5.64
CA PRO A 93 11.62 -17.55 6.83
C PRO A 93 11.99 -16.86 8.14
N PHE A 94 13.24 -16.47 8.32
CA PHE A 94 13.68 -15.80 9.54
C PHE A 94 13.15 -14.37 9.65
N THR A 95 13.16 -13.63 8.53
CA THR A 95 12.65 -12.26 8.46
C THR A 95 11.15 -12.19 8.72
N ALA A 96 10.39 -13.21 8.31
CA ALA A 96 8.95 -13.26 8.54
C ALA A 96 8.58 -13.65 9.97
N ASP A 97 9.35 -14.55 10.61
CA ASP A 97 9.06 -15.03 11.96
C ASP A 97 9.30 -13.95 13.04
N GLU A 98 10.22 -13.02 12.79
CA GLU A 98 10.51 -11.93 13.72
C GLU A 98 9.32 -10.95 13.92
N PRO A 99 8.73 -10.33 12.87
CA PRO A 99 7.54 -9.51 13.03
C PRO A 99 6.33 -10.33 13.50
N TRP A 100 6.19 -11.60 13.08
CA TRP A 100 5.10 -12.47 13.51
C TRP A 100 4.93 -12.50 15.03
N ARG A 101 6.02 -12.69 15.77
CA ARG A 101 6.01 -12.76 17.24
C ARG A 101 5.54 -11.47 17.92
N ASN A 102 5.52 -10.37 17.20
CA ASN A 102 5.10 -9.06 17.68
C ASN A 102 3.72 -8.64 17.17
N LEU A 103 3.09 -9.45 16.30
CA LEU A 103 1.75 -9.16 15.81
C LEU A 103 0.69 -9.57 16.84
N PRO A 104 -0.26 -8.69 17.16
CA PRO A 104 -1.38 -9.04 18.08
C PRO A 104 -2.29 -10.15 17.54
N SER A 105 -2.24 -10.41 16.23
CA SER A 105 -3.01 -11.47 15.55
C SER A 105 -2.28 -12.81 15.48
N ALA A 106 -1.06 -12.92 16.01
CA ALA A 106 -0.31 -14.17 15.99
C ALA A 106 -1.07 -15.24 16.75
N ASP A 107 -1.55 -16.25 16.04
CA ASP A 107 -2.36 -17.35 16.53
C ASP A 107 -1.55 -18.67 16.67
N ALA A 108 -0.26 -18.62 16.36
CA ALA A 108 0.69 -19.71 16.45
C ALA A 108 2.06 -19.24 16.92
N ASP A 109 2.88 -20.13 17.44
CA ASP A 109 4.24 -19.84 17.94
C ASP A 109 5.21 -19.38 16.85
N SER A 110 4.91 -19.68 15.59
CA SER A 110 5.70 -19.31 14.42
C SER A 110 4.78 -19.09 13.23
N VAL A 111 5.14 -18.13 12.37
CA VAL A 111 4.44 -17.88 11.10
C VAL A 111 4.39 -19.12 10.19
N HIS A 112 5.33 -20.04 10.33
CA HIS A 112 5.40 -21.27 9.54
C HIS A 112 4.34 -22.31 9.94
N LEU A 113 3.64 -22.10 11.04
CA LEU A 113 2.50 -22.91 11.49
C LEU A 113 1.15 -22.26 11.12
N ALA A 114 1.18 -21.06 10.57
CA ALA A 114 0.01 -20.32 10.16
C ALA A 114 -0.31 -20.54 8.67
N ASP A 115 -1.58 -20.50 8.32
CA ASP A 115 -2.03 -20.56 6.93
C ASP A 115 -1.77 -19.25 6.18
N PHE A 116 -1.72 -19.32 4.86
CA PHE A 116 -1.74 -18.13 4.01
C PHE A 116 -3.01 -17.30 4.25
N PRO A 117 -2.94 -15.96 3.98
CA PRO A 117 -4.11 -15.12 4.14
C PRO A 117 -5.24 -15.56 3.20
N THR A 118 -6.45 -15.64 3.74
CA THR A 118 -7.66 -16.03 2.99
C THR A 118 -8.57 -14.82 2.75
N GLY A 119 -9.47 -14.91 1.77
CA GLY A 119 -10.45 -13.86 1.46
C GLY A 119 -9.85 -12.56 0.92
N VAL A 120 -8.59 -12.57 0.49
CA VAL A 120 -7.89 -11.37 -0.01
C VAL A 120 -8.51 -10.80 -1.30
N ASP A 121 -9.11 -11.64 -2.10
CA ASP A 121 -9.86 -11.30 -3.31
C ASP A 121 -11.14 -10.50 -3.00
N THR A 122 -11.73 -10.66 -1.83
CA THR A 122 -12.90 -9.85 -1.41
C THR A 122 -12.53 -8.40 -1.06
N LEU A 123 -11.23 -8.13 -0.86
CA LEU A 123 -10.72 -6.77 -0.63
C LEU A 123 -10.54 -5.98 -1.92
N VAL A 124 -10.48 -6.65 -3.08
CA VAL A 124 -10.21 -6.02 -4.37
C VAL A 124 -11.39 -5.15 -4.79
N ASP A 125 -11.13 -3.88 -5.03
CA ASP A 125 -12.08 -2.90 -5.57
C ASP A 125 -11.45 -2.24 -6.81
N PRO A 126 -11.73 -2.77 -8.02
CA PRO A 126 -11.11 -2.27 -9.25
C PRO A 126 -11.45 -0.81 -9.56
N GLU A 127 -12.67 -0.36 -9.24
CA GLU A 127 -13.09 1.02 -9.49
C GLU A 127 -12.33 1.99 -8.59
N LEU A 128 -12.16 1.62 -7.32
CA LEU A 128 -11.39 2.38 -6.36
C LEU A 128 -9.91 2.45 -6.76
N ILE A 129 -9.32 1.32 -7.18
CA ILE A 129 -7.94 1.25 -7.64
C ILE A 129 -7.73 2.13 -8.87
N ASP A 130 -8.61 2.08 -9.86
CA ASP A 130 -8.52 2.91 -11.07
C ASP A 130 -8.63 4.40 -10.75
N ARG A 131 -9.58 4.78 -9.89
CA ARG A 131 -9.73 6.17 -9.43
C ARG A 131 -8.46 6.69 -8.76
N TRP A 132 -7.87 5.93 -7.83
CA TRP A 132 -6.64 6.32 -7.15
C TRP A 132 -5.41 6.29 -8.05
N THR A 133 -5.35 5.38 -9.02
CA THR A 133 -4.27 5.35 -10.02
C THR A 133 -4.23 6.67 -10.81
N ARG A 134 -5.39 7.18 -11.20
CA ARG A 134 -5.49 8.51 -11.85
C ARG A 134 -5.02 9.63 -10.93
N VAL A 135 -5.46 9.64 -9.68
CA VAL A 135 -5.03 10.66 -8.70
C VAL A 135 -3.51 10.62 -8.50
N LEU A 136 -2.92 9.43 -8.33
CA LEU A 136 -1.49 9.26 -8.10
C LEU A 136 -0.62 9.55 -9.33
N SER A 137 -1.19 9.55 -10.53
CA SER A 137 -0.48 9.96 -11.75
C SER A 137 -0.31 11.48 -11.89
N LEU A 138 -1.15 12.27 -11.21
CA LEU A 138 -1.13 13.74 -11.29
C LEU A 138 0.21 14.36 -10.83
N PRO A 139 0.83 13.97 -9.70
CA PRO A 139 2.11 14.54 -9.28
C PRO A 139 3.22 14.36 -10.31
N GLY A 140 3.24 13.22 -11.02
CA GLY A 140 4.21 12.98 -12.09
C GLY A 140 4.01 13.91 -13.29
N ALA A 141 2.78 14.15 -13.69
CA ALA A 141 2.44 15.08 -14.75
C ALA A 141 2.80 16.53 -14.37
N VAL A 142 2.44 16.94 -13.14
CA VAL A 142 2.77 18.29 -12.61
C VAL A 142 4.29 18.48 -12.54
N ASN A 143 5.03 17.52 -11.98
CA ASN A 143 6.49 17.60 -11.88
C ASN A 143 7.16 17.65 -13.27
N GLY A 144 6.63 16.92 -14.26
CA GLY A 144 7.11 16.96 -15.64
C GLY A 144 6.94 18.35 -16.29
N GLU A 145 5.78 18.96 -16.12
CA GLU A 145 5.53 20.31 -16.63
C GLU A 145 6.35 21.37 -15.88
N MET A 146 6.49 21.25 -14.58
CA MET A 146 7.34 22.15 -13.79
C MET A 146 8.82 22.04 -14.17
N HIS A 147 9.31 20.86 -14.47
CA HIS A 147 10.68 20.65 -14.93
C HIS A 147 10.92 21.36 -16.30
N LYS A 148 9.96 21.25 -17.22
CA LYS A 148 10.03 21.98 -18.50
C LYS A 148 10.10 23.50 -18.27
N LEU A 149 9.19 24.06 -17.47
CA LEU A 149 9.15 25.49 -17.15
C LEU A 149 10.43 25.98 -16.46
N SER A 150 11.02 25.15 -15.59
CA SER A 150 12.30 25.46 -14.95
C SER A 150 13.47 25.41 -15.93
N THR A 151 13.46 24.47 -16.86
CA THR A 151 14.50 24.34 -17.90
C THR A 151 14.44 25.50 -18.91
N GLU A 152 13.24 25.99 -19.22
CA GLU A 152 13.00 27.15 -20.07
C GLU A 152 13.23 28.50 -19.35
N GLN A 153 13.66 28.48 -18.09
CA GLN A 153 13.90 29.65 -17.23
C GLN A 153 12.67 30.57 -17.05
N VAL A 154 11.47 30.04 -17.25
CA VAL A 154 10.22 30.79 -17.10
C VAL A 154 9.86 31.06 -15.66
N THR A 155 10.24 30.14 -14.75
CA THR A 155 9.97 30.26 -13.30
C THR A 155 11.22 30.01 -12.47
N GLY A 156 11.44 30.84 -11.44
CA GLY A 156 12.57 30.70 -10.49
C GLY A 156 12.32 29.73 -9.35
N SER A 157 11.06 29.34 -9.10
CA SER A 157 10.70 28.41 -8.00
C SER A 157 9.38 27.70 -8.27
N ALA A 158 9.26 26.46 -7.76
CA ALA A 158 8.06 25.65 -7.90
C ALA A 158 6.74 26.29 -7.44
N PRO A 159 6.70 27.05 -6.32
CA PRO A 159 5.45 27.71 -5.87
C PRO A 159 4.93 28.82 -6.80
N ALA A 160 5.75 29.29 -7.74
CA ALA A 160 5.38 30.37 -8.66
C ALA A 160 4.78 29.87 -9.99
N ALA A 161 4.73 28.56 -10.20
CA ALA A 161 4.26 27.96 -11.45
C ALA A 161 2.76 27.66 -11.40
N ALA A 162 2.01 28.12 -12.40
CA ALA A 162 0.66 27.64 -12.68
C ALA A 162 0.75 26.56 -13.77
N VAL A 163 0.46 25.31 -13.40
CA VAL A 163 0.54 24.16 -14.31
C VAL A 163 -0.85 23.84 -14.86
N PRO A 164 -1.10 24.00 -16.18
CA PRO A 164 -2.34 23.54 -16.78
C PRO A 164 -2.36 22.00 -16.82
N LEU A 165 -3.33 21.40 -16.15
CA LEU A 165 -3.56 19.96 -16.25
C LEU A 165 -4.27 19.66 -17.58
N PRO A 166 -3.88 18.60 -18.31
CA PRO A 166 -4.58 18.18 -19.50
C PRO A 166 -6.03 17.80 -19.17
N PRO A 167 -7.00 18.10 -20.05
CA PRO A 167 -8.37 17.67 -19.86
C PRO A 167 -8.41 16.13 -19.83
N HIS A 168 -9.13 15.58 -18.87
CA HIS A 168 -9.36 14.13 -18.80
C HIS A 168 -10.15 13.67 -20.02
N PRO A 169 -9.78 12.51 -20.63
CA PRO A 169 -10.59 11.88 -21.67
C PRO A 169 -11.93 11.40 -21.11
#